data_693821fa6dc7db86d5b76b756e1d7216
#
_entry.id   693821fa6dc7db86d5b76b756e1d7216
#
_cell.length_a   1.000
_cell.length_b   1.000
_cell.length_c   1.000
_cell.angle_alpha   90.00
_cell.angle_beta   90.00
_cell.angle_gamma   90.00
#
_symmetry.space_group_name_H-M   'P 1'
#
loop_
_entity.id
_entity.type
_entity.pdbx_description
1 polymer ?
#
loop_
_entity_poly.entity_id
_entity_poly.type
_entity_poly.pdbx_seq_one_letter_code
_entity_poly.pdbx_strand_id
1 'polypeptide(L)'
;MSKEVLILVDAIAREKNVEREIVFESLESALASATKKRFPHDSDIVVRIDRSNGEYDAFRRWKVVEDDEFTNDESEITLVGARKQIDDIEIGDYIEEELKAEKFGRIGAQAAKQVITQKIREAEREQVLNDFLERGEAIVSGTVKRMDRGDIIIEAGKIEARLPKDQIIPKENLRPGDRVRAFMLKVDRAQRGQQVILSRTCPEIIMKLFELEVPEIEQGLMTIKSASRDPGVRAKIAVHTSDARIDPIGTCVGVRGSRVQAVTHELSGERVDIVLWSEDPAEFVIGALAPANVSQIVVDEEGKSMDVVVEESELAVAIGRGGQNVRLASELTGWQINILTADESEKKTALEREDVLKLFMDKLDVDEEVASVLVDEGFASLDEIAYIPVSEMLAIEAFDEDTVNELRTRARNFLLTQALVAEEKLQSTDTDLFEVTGMSNELAAKLVDCKILTRDDLAELSVDELLELIEIDRGEGSNLIMEARAHWFDSEGDNIKSTSGEDSSVS
;
A
#
# COMPACT_ATOMS: atom_id res chain seq x y z
N MET A 1 15.59 -34.77 -39.91
CA MET A 1 15.58 -33.62 -38.97
C MET A 1 14.23 -33.45 -38.30
N SER A 2 13.09 -33.50 -38.98
CA SER A 2 11.78 -33.27 -38.35
C SER A 2 11.43 -34.25 -37.21
N LYS A 3 11.62 -35.56 -37.40
CA LYS A 3 11.40 -36.58 -36.36
C LYS A 3 12.38 -36.48 -35.18
N GLU A 4 13.57 -35.96 -35.39
CA GLU A 4 14.56 -35.76 -34.33
C GLU A 4 14.15 -34.63 -33.36
N VAL A 5 13.45 -33.59 -33.85
CA VAL A 5 12.89 -32.51 -33.04
C VAL A 5 11.83 -33.06 -32.08
N LEU A 6 10.90 -33.88 -32.57
CA LEU A 6 9.85 -34.51 -31.73
C LEU A 6 10.47 -35.41 -30.65
N ILE A 7 11.45 -36.24 -31.01
CA ILE A 7 12.15 -37.11 -30.05
C ILE A 7 12.89 -36.28 -29.01
N LEU A 8 13.52 -35.18 -29.42
CA LEU A 8 14.23 -34.25 -28.52
C LEU A 8 13.24 -33.57 -27.53
N VAL A 9 12.09 -33.10 -28.04
CA VAL A 9 11.03 -32.50 -27.21
C VAL A 9 10.51 -33.49 -26.18
N ASP A 10 10.21 -34.74 -26.61
CA ASP A 10 9.73 -35.79 -25.72
C ASP A 10 10.77 -36.17 -24.65
N ALA A 11 12.04 -36.25 -25.03
CA ALA A 11 13.13 -36.56 -24.10
C ALA A 11 13.30 -35.47 -23.07
N ILE A 12 13.28 -34.18 -23.48
CA ILE A 12 13.41 -33.04 -22.60
C ILE A 12 12.19 -32.91 -21.68
N ALA A 13 10.98 -33.04 -22.21
CA ALA A 13 9.74 -32.97 -21.44
C ALA A 13 9.72 -34.01 -20.30
N ARG A 14 10.15 -35.24 -20.59
CA ARG A 14 10.26 -36.33 -19.58
C ARG A 14 11.39 -36.10 -18.59
N GLU A 15 12.58 -35.71 -19.08
CA GLU A 15 13.76 -35.48 -18.21
C GLU A 15 13.52 -34.35 -17.22
N LYS A 16 12.80 -33.30 -17.64
CA LYS A 16 12.58 -32.09 -16.89
C LYS A 16 11.22 -32.00 -16.22
N ASN A 17 10.35 -32.99 -16.47
CA ASN A 17 8.98 -33.06 -15.96
C ASN A 17 8.17 -31.76 -16.25
N VAL A 18 8.28 -31.25 -17.48
CA VAL A 18 7.54 -30.09 -17.98
C VAL A 18 6.61 -30.52 -19.14
N GLU A 19 5.57 -29.75 -19.39
CA GLU A 19 4.65 -29.99 -20.50
C GLU A 19 5.36 -29.88 -21.85
N ARG A 20 4.96 -30.72 -22.79
CA ARG A 20 5.54 -30.70 -24.15
C ARG A 20 5.38 -29.36 -24.84
N GLU A 21 4.27 -28.68 -24.60
CA GLU A 21 4.00 -27.37 -25.22
C GLU A 21 5.03 -26.33 -24.82
N ILE A 22 5.41 -26.26 -23.54
CA ILE A 22 6.46 -25.34 -23.03
C ILE A 22 7.80 -25.60 -23.73
N VAL A 23 8.11 -26.86 -24.03
CA VAL A 23 9.33 -27.20 -24.77
C VAL A 23 9.24 -26.76 -26.23
N PHE A 24 8.07 -26.92 -26.89
CA PHE A 24 7.85 -26.42 -28.25
C PHE A 24 7.97 -24.88 -28.31
N GLU A 25 7.30 -24.14 -27.46
CA GLU A 25 7.39 -22.68 -27.39
C GLU A 25 8.83 -22.21 -27.15
N SER A 26 9.56 -22.93 -26.30
CA SER A 26 10.98 -22.64 -26.02
C SER A 26 11.86 -22.86 -27.28
N LEU A 27 11.57 -23.91 -28.06
CA LEU A 27 12.23 -24.18 -29.32
C LEU A 27 11.91 -23.10 -30.36
N GLU A 28 10.65 -22.74 -30.52
CA GLU A 28 10.17 -21.70 -31.43
C GLU A 28 10.85 -20.36 -31.13
N SER A 29 10.87 -19.95 -29.86
CA SER A 29 11.54 -18.74 -29.39
C SER A 29 13.05 -18.77 -29.64
N ALA A 30 13.68 -19.92 -29.42
CA ALA A 30 15.11 -20.10 -29.67
C ALA A 30 15.47 -19.98 -31.16
N LEU A 31 14.66 -20.60 -32.01
CA LEU A 31 14.80 -20.57 -33.46
C LEU A 31 14.54 -19.17 -34.01
N ALA A 32 13.52 -18.47 -33.48
CA ALA A 32 13.23 -17.08 -33.81
C ALA A 32 14.41 -16.15 -33.46
N SER A 33 14.97 -16.27 -32.24
CA SER A 33 16.15 -15.52 -31.80
C SER A 33 17.39 -15.79 -32.65
N ALA A 34 17.59 -17.05 -33.09
CA ALA A 34 18.70 -17.40 -33.95
C ALA A 34 18.52 -16.84 -35.37
N THR A 35 17.28 -16.83 -35.89
CA THR A 35 16.93 -16.26 -37.19
C THR A 35 17.04 -14.73 -37.17
N LYS A 36 16.58 -14.08 -36.10
CA LYS A 36 16.64 -12.63 -35.91
C LYS A 36 18.05 -12.04 -36.06
N LYS A 37 19.09 -12.78 -35.67
CA LYS A 37 20.49 -12.33 -35.81
C LYS A 37 20.94 -12.05 -37.26
N ARG A 38 20.15 -12.47 -38.24
CA ARG A 38 20.42 -12.27 -39.67
C ARG A 38 19.67 -11.08 -40.27
N PHE A 39 18.76 -10.52 -39.53
CA PHE A 39 17.89 -9.41 -39.90
C PHE A 39 18.25 -8.17 -39.06
N PRO A 40 17.81 -6.97 -39.47
CA PRO A 40 17.97 -5.79 -38.65
C PRO A 40 17.50 -6.02 -37.20
N HIS A 41 18.09 -5.33 -36.23
CA HIS A 41 17.95 -5.63 -34.82
C HIS A 41 16.48 -5.55 -34.32
N ASP A 42 15.67 -4.73 -34.99
CA ASP A 42 14.29 -4.47 -34.60
C ASP A 42 13.23 -5.31 -35.35
N SER A 43 13.66 -6.19 -36.27
CA SER A 43 12.74 -7.06 -36.98
C SER A 43 12.07 -8.07 -36.03
N ASP A 44 10.76 -8.25 -36.14
CA ASP A 44 10.01 -9.27 -35.39
C ASP A 44 9.92 -10.57 -36.21
N ILE A 45 10.47 -11.63 -35.64
CA ILE A 45 10.54 -12.95 -36.31
C ILE A 45 9.87 -13.98 -35.42
N VAL A 46 8.96 -14.74 -36.00
CA VAL A 46 8.25 -15.83 -35.36
C VAL A 46 8.57 -17.15 -36.09
N VAL A 47 8.78 -18.20 -35.32
CA VAL A 47 8.95 -19.54 -35.84
C VAL A 47 7.83 -20.41 -35.27
N ARG A 48 7.19 -21.22 -36.12
CA ARG A 48 6.17 -22.17 -35.72
C ARG A 48 6.62 -23.59 -36.07
N ILE A 49 6.52 -24.48 -35.12
CA ILE A 49 6.86 -25.91 -35.30
C ILE A 49 5.56 -26.73 -35.38
N ASP A 50 5.39 -27.49 -36.42
CA ASP A 50 4.28 -28.44 -36.52
C ASP A 50 4.45 -29.58 -35.50
N ARG A 51 3.49 -29.65 -34.57
CA ARG A 51 3.49 -30.61 -33.46
C ARG A 51 3.38 -32.07 -33.92
N SER A 52 2.91 -32.31 -35.15
CA SER A 52 2.69 -33.64 -35.70
C SER A 52 3.92 -34.21 -36.42
N ASN A 53 4.60 -33.39 -37.19
CA ASN A 53 5.72 -33.83 -38.05
C ASN A 53 7.09 -33.25 -37.61
N GLY A 54 7.10 -32.19 -36.76
CA GLY A 54 8.30 -31.53 -36.29
C GLY A 54 9.00 -30.64 -37.35
N GLU A 55 8.28 -30.31 -38.43
CA GLU A 55 8.73 -29.28 -39.39
C GLU A 55 8.49 -27.90 -38.83
N TYR A 56 9.28 -26.92 -39.23
CA TYR A 56 9.16 -25.57 -38.77
C TYR A 56 9.18 -24.58 -39.92
N ASP A 57 8.36 -23.56 -39.80
CA ASP A 57 8.30 -22.43 -40.71
C ASP A 57 8.65 -21.15 -39.94
N ALA A 58 9.39 -20.25 -40.60
CA ALA A 58 9.79 -18.97 -40.03
C ALA A 58 9.06 -17.83 -40.77
N PHE A 59 8.55 -16.90 -40.00
CA PHE A 59 7.81 -15.76 -40.52
C PHE A 59 8.45 -14.47 -39.98
N ARG A 60 8.58 -13.48 -40.85
CA ARG A 60 8.78 -12.08 -40.45
C ARG A 60 7.40 -11.45 -40.32
N ARG A 61 7.16 -10.76 -39.23
CA ARG A 61 5.87 -10.11 -38.99
C ARG A 61 6.03 -8.63 -38.69
N TRP A 62 5.02 -7.88 -39.09
CA TRP A 62 4.87 -6.47 -38.82
C TRP A 62 3.54 -6.28 -38.10
N LYS A 63 3.57 -5.52 -37.00
CA LYS A 63 2.37 -5.13 -36.27
C LYS A 63 1.70 -3.97 -37.00
N VAL A 64 0.39 -4.05 -37.23
CA VAL A 64 -0.38 -2.95 -37.80
C VAL A 64 -0.63 -1.92 -36.71
N VAL A 65 -0.16 -0.70 -36.94
CA VAL A 65 -0.31 0.45 -36.03
C VAL A 65 -1.00 1.60 -36.75
N GLU A 66 -1.51 2.57 -35.97
CA GLU A 66 -1.99 3.82 -36.54
C GLU A 66 -0.86 4.62 -37.17
N ASP A 67 -1.20 5.50 -38.12
CA ASP A 67 -0.18 6.30 -38.83
C ASP A 67 0.60 7.22 -37.87
N ASP A 68 -0.04 7.64 -36.76
CA ASP A 68 0.57 8.51 -35.75
C ASP A 68 1.46 7.73 -34.75
N GLU A 69 1.25 6.44 -34.59
CA GLU A 69 2.04 5.55 -33.72
C GLU A 69 3.18 4.85 -34.44
N PHE A 70 3.30 5.00 -35.75
CA PHE A 70 4.32 4.34 -36.54
C PHE A 70 5.71 4.88 -36.22
N THR A 71 6.56 4.05 -35.63
CA THR A 71 7.93 4.41 -35.20
C THR A 71 9.02 3.60 -35.90
N ASN A 72 8.74 2.37 -36.32
CA ASN A 72 9.77 1.46 -36.81
C ASN A 72 9.27 0.61 -38.00
N ASP A 73 9.79 0.89 -39.18
CA ASP A 73 9.48 0.18 -40.44
C ASP A 73 9.94 -1.30 -40.50
N GLU A 74 10.80 -1.72 -39.56
CA GLU A 74 11.28 -3.10 -39.45
C GLU A 74 10.33 -4.06 -38.72
N SER A 75 9.49 -3.54 -37.81
CA SER A 75 8.57 -4.29 -36.96
C SER A 75 7.13 -3.84 -37.04
N GLU A 76 6.88 -2.68 -37.66
CA GLU A 76 5.54 -2.06 -37.72
C GLU A 76 5.16 -1.75 -39.18
N ILE A 77 3.88 -1.68 -39.45
CA ILE A 77 3.31 -1.25 -40.72
C ILE A 77 2.08 -0.40 -40.46
N THR A 78 1.91 0.69 -41.22
CA THR A 78 0.73 1.55 -41.10
C THR A 78 -0.53 0.82 -41.59
N LEU A 79 -1.69 1.17 -41.05
CA LEU A 79 -2.98 0.59 -41.47
C LEU A 79 -3.24 0.75 -42.96
N VAL A 80 -2.85 1.90 -43.53
CA VAL A 80 -2.97 2.19 -44.98
C VAL A 80 -2.03 1.28 -45.79
N GLY A 81 -0.84 0.99 -45.28
CA GLY A 81 0.10 0.06 -45.90
C GLY A 81 -0.39 -1.38 -45.83
N ALA A 82 -0.91 -1.78 -44.69
CA ALA A 82 -1.43 -3.12 -44.40
C ALA A 82 -2.67 -3.47 -45.28
N ARG A 83 -3.61 -2.57 -45.43
CA ARG A 83 -4.81 -2.74 -46.29
C ARG A 83 -4.52 -2.89 -47.79
N LYS A 84 -3.34 -2.54 -48.24
CA LYS A 84 -2.93 -2.82 -49.62
C LYS A 84 -2.61 -4.29 -49.87
N GLN A 85 -2.35 -5.04 -48.80
CA GLN A 85 -1.97 -6.46 -48.87
C GLN A 85 -3.15 -7.36 -48.42
N ILE A 86 -3.92 -6.91 -47.42
CA ILE A 86 -5.05 -7.65 -46.85
C ILE A 86 -6.19 -6.68 -46.60
N ASP A 87 -7.35 -6.85 -47.24
CA ASP A 87 -8.46 -5.91 -47.23
C ASP A 87 -9.16 -5.73 -45.85
N ASP A 88 -9.24 -6.80 -45.03
CA ASP A 88 -9.96 -6.84 -43.76
C ASP A 88 -9.05 -6.82 -42.53
N ILE A 89 -7.91 -6.12 -42.58
CA ILE A 89 -6.96 -6.06 -41.46
C ILE A 89 -7.28 -4.91 -40.52
N GLU A 90 -7.17 -5.15 -39.22
CA GLU A 90 -7.44 -4.16 -38.17
C GLU A 90 -6.14 -3.75 -37.45
N ILE A 91 -6.20 -2.63 -36.71
CA ILE A 91 -5.08 -2.16 -35.87
C ILE A 91 -4.82 -3.20 -34.78
N GLY A 92 -3.56 -3.55 -34.60
CA GLY A 92 -3.10 -4.58 -33.66
C GLY A 92 -2.90 -5.96 -34.31
N ASP A 93 -3.39 -6.18 -35.54
CA ASP A 93 -3.13 -7.38 -36.29
C ASP A 93 -1.68 -7.45 -36.81
N TYR A 94 -1.31 -8.58 -37.35
CA TYR A 94 0.03 -8.82 -37.87
C TYR A 94 -0.03 -9.23 -39.32
N ILE A 95 0.87 -8.66 -40.14
CA ILE A 95 1.17 -9.17 -41.48
C ILE A 95 2.39 -10.06 -41.35
N GLU A 96 2.30 -11.27 -41.91
CA GLU A 96 3.36 -12.27 -41.88
C GLU A 96 3.88 -12.58 -43.30
N GLU A 97 5.19 -12.57 -43.46
CA GLU A 97 5.88 -12.96 -44.67
C GLU A 97 6.70 -14.24 -44.36
N GLU A 98 6.46 -15.30 -45.12
CA GLU A 98 7.19 -16.55 -44.96
C GLU A 98 8.66 -16.40 -45.39
N LEU A 99 9.57 -16.72 -44.48
CA LEU A 99 11.01 -16.72 -44.75
C LEU A 99 11.43 -18.10 -45.23
N LYS A 100 12.19 -18.14 -46.30
CA LYS A 100 12.74 -19.42 -46.77
C LYS A 100 13.56 -20.09 -45.69
N ALA A 101 13.11 -21.26 -45.24
CA ALA A 101 13.78 -22.05 -44.22
C ALA A 101 15.16 -22.47 -44.70
N GLU A 102 16.22 -21.82 -44.27
CA GLU A 102 17.59 -22.28 -44.49
C GLU A 102 18.00 -23.28 -43.40
N LYS A 103 18.80 -24.27 -43.79
CA LYS A 103 19.29 -25.30 -42.85
C LYS A 103 20.11 -24.64 -41.75
N PHE A 104 19.66 -24.79 -40.49
CA PHE A 104 20.36 -24.33 -39.29
C PHE A 104 21.78 -24.88 -39.25
N GLY A 105 22.75 -23.97 -39.29
CA GLY A 105 24.16 -24.30 -39.07
C GLY A 105 24.45 -24.54 -37.58
N ARG A 106 25.67 -25.01 -37.27
CA ARG A 106 26.10 -25.33 -35.87
C ARG A 106 25.93 -24.18 -34.90
N ILE A 107 26.00 -22.94 -35.32
CA ILE A 107 25.85 -21.71 -34.48
C ILE A 107 24.39 -21.54 -34.06
N GLY A 108 23.43 -21.78 -34.98
CA GLY A 108 22.01 -21.74 -34.66
C GLY A 108 21.62 -22.82 -33.66
N ALA A 109 22.15 -24.04 -33.79
CA ALA A 109 21.90 -25.13 -32.86
C ALA A 109 22.42 -24.88 -31.45
N GLN A 110 23.56 -24.21 -31.30
CA GLN A 110 24.11 -23.80 -29.98
C GLN A 110 23.27 -22.69 -29.32
N ALA A 111 22.87 -21.69 -30.09
CA ALA A 111 22.01 -20.61 -29.59
C ALA A 111 20.62 -21.18 -29.16
N ALA A 112 20.05 -22.04 -30.00
CA ALA A 112 18.80 -22.73 -29.66
C ALA A 112 18.91 -23.55 -28.36
N LYS A 113 19.98 -24.34 -28.21
CA LYS A 113 20.21 -25.10 -26.96
C LYS A 113 20.28 -24.19 -25.73
N GLN A 114 20.93 -23.03 -25.83
CA GLN A 114 21.06 -22.09 -24.73
C GLN A 114 19.70 -21.49 -24.35
N VAL A 115 18.90 -21.02 -25.33
CA VAL A 115 17.57 -20.45 -25.09
C VAL A 115 16.61 -21.49 -24.54
N ILE A 116 16.62 -22.70 -25.11
CA ILE A 116 15.82 -23.83 -24.61
C ILE A 116 16.15 -24.10 -23.13
N THR A 117 17.43 -24.23 -22.82
CA THR A 117 17.85 -24.51 -21.44
C THR A 117 17.43 -23.39 -20.49
N GLN A 118 17.46 -22.14 -20.94
CA GLN A 118 17.01 -20.99 -20.17
C GLN A 118 15.50 -21.02 -19.94
N LYS A 119 14.71 -21.21 -20.99
CA LYS A 119 13.24 -21.25 -20.92
C LYS A 119 12.73 -22.43 -20.08
N ILE A 120 13.34 -23.59 -20.21
CA ILE A 120 13.02 -24.74 -19.36
C ILE A 120 13.31 -24.45 -17.89
N ARG A 121 14.44 -23.80 -17.59
CA ARG A 121 14.76 -23.39 -16.21
C ARG A 121 13.77 -22.35 -15.66
N GLU A 122 13.29 -21.46 -16.52
CA GLU A 122 12.25 -20.48 -16.14
C GLU A 122 10.93 -21.22 -15.84
N ALA A 123 10.49 -22.13 -16.68
CA ALA A 123 9.29 -22.94 -16.47
C ALA A 123 9.38 -23.86 -15.24
N GLU A 124 10.52 -24.53 -15.03
CA GLU A 124 10.78 -25.33 -13.82
C GLU A 124 10.68 -24.46 -12.54
N ARG A 125 11.22 -23.23 -12.58
CA ARG A 125 11.14 -22.30 -11.44
C ARG A 125 9.70 -21.87 -11.18
N GLU A 126 8.96 -21.55 -12.23
CA GLU A 126 7.57 -21.13 -12.09
C GLU A 126 6.69 -22.25 -11.54
N GLN A 127 6.88 -23.47 -12.01
CA GLN A 127 6.18 -24.63 -11.47
C GLN A 127 6.51 -24.85 -9.99
N VAL A 128 7.80 -24.82 -9.61
CA VAL A 128 8.23 -24.95 -8.22
C VAL A 128 7.69 -23.83 -7.35
N LEU A 129 7.60 -22.60 -7.88
CA LEU A 129 6.99 -21.47 -7.19
C LEU A 129 5.49 -21.67 -6.98
N ASN A 130 4.76 -22.10 -8.01
CA ASN A 130 3.33 -22.38 -7.91
C ASN A 130 3.04 -23.51 -6.91
N ASP A 131 3.78 -24.62 -6.96
CA ASP A 131 3.70 -25.71 -5.98
C ASP A 131 3.96 -25.24 -4.54
N PHE A 132 4.84 -24.25 -4.38
CA PHE A 132 5.12 -23.65 -3.07
C PHE A 132 3.98 -22.75 -2.61
N LEU A 133 3.43 -21.92 -3.47
CA LEU A 133 2.32 -21.02 -3.17
C LEU A 133 1.02 -21.78 -2.86
N GLU A 134 0.79 -22.92 -3.53
CA GLU A 134 -0.38 -23.79 -3.29
C GLU A 134 -0.40 -24.37 -1.87
N ARG A 135 0.75 -24.49 -1.21
CA ARG A 135 0.83 -24.93 0.21
C ARG A 135 0.24 -23.92 1.18
N GLY A 136 0.13 -22.65 0.78
CA GLY A 136 -0.42 -21.59 1.61
C GLY A 136 0.39 -21.24 2.87
N GLU A 137 1.66 -21.68 2.94
CA GLU A 137 2.52 -21.44 4.08
C GLU A 137 2.98 -19.95 4.10
N ALA A 138 2.44 -19.17 5.03
CA ALA A 138 2.83 -17.76 5.19
C ALA A 138 4.24 -17.61 5.78
N ILE A 139 4.67 -18.57 6.63
CA ILE A 139 6.04 -18.61 7.21
C ILE A 139 6.91 -19.56 6.39
N VAL A 140 7.96 -18.99 5.83
CA VAL A 140 8.99 -19.71 5.10
C VAL A 140 10.14 -20.05 6.04
N SER A 141 10.39 -21.34 6.19
CA SER A 141 11.55 -21.84 6.94
C SER A 141 12.63 -22.27 5.94
N GLY A 142 13.81 -21.68 6.05
CA GLY A 142 14.90 -21.97 5.13
C GLY A 142 16.28 -21.83 5.77
N THR A 143 17.31 -22.05 4.97
CA THR A 143 18.71 -21.89 5.38
C THR A 143 19.34 -20.74 4.59
N VAL A 144 20.10 -19.90 5.26
CA VAL A 144 20.85 -18.82 4.60
C VAL A 144 21.88 -19.42 3.65
N LYS A 145 21.75 -19.16 2.36
CA LYS A 145 22.65 -19.65 1.32
C LYS A 145 23.85 -18.72 1.12
N ARG A 146 23.57 -17.44 0.94
CA ARG A 146 24.58 -16.39 0.73
C ARG A 146 24.03 -15.01 1.07
N MET A 147 24.93 -14.06 1.21
CA MET A 147 24.59 -12.64 1.29
C MET A 147 24.96 -11.97 -0.04
N ASP A 148 24.08 -11.11 -0.57
CA ASP A 148 24.29 -10.39 -1.80
C ASP A 148 23.93 -8.91 -1.60
N ARG A 149 24.92 -8.02 -1.63
CA ARG A 149 24.78 -6.56 -1.46
C ARG A 149 24.02 -6.11 -0.18
N GLY A 150 24.03 -6.94 0.85
CA GLY A 150 23.33 -6.70 2.11
C GLY A 150 22.01 -7.46 2.24
N ASP A 151 21.44 -7.95 1.16
CA ASP A 151 20.29 -8.85 1.17
C ASP A 151 20.74 -10.28 1.50
N ILE A 152 19.85 -11.04 2.12
CA ILE A 152 20.10 -12.44 2.46
C ILE A 152 19.29 -13.32 1.52
N ILE A 153 19.96 -14.27 0.88
CA ILE A 153 19.32 -15.27 0.05
C ILE A 153 19.13 -16.53 0.89
N ILE A 154 17.87 -16.91 1.05
CA ILE A 154 17.43 -18.06 1.85
C ILE A 154 16.99 -19.17 0.89
N GLU A 155 17.48 -20.39 1.14
CA GLU A 155 17.07 -21.59 0.42
C GLU A 155 15.97 -22.31 1.23
N ALA A 156 14.75 -22.30 0.68
CA ALA A 156 13.59 -22.98 1.25
C ALA A 156 13.17 -24.15 0.33
N GLY A 157 13.71 -25.33 0.61
CA GLY A 157 13.51 -26.51 -0.24
C GLY A 157 14.14 -26.32 -1.61
N LYS A 158 13.32 -26.13 -2.65
CA LYS A 158 13.78 -25.91 -4.02
C LYS A 158 13.78 -24.45 -4.45
N ILE A 159 13.32 -23.54 -3.59
CA ILE A 159 13.15 -22.11 -3.89
C ILE A 159 14.26 -21.32 -3.24
N GLU A 160 14.75 -20.31 -3.96
CA GLU A 160 15.55 -19.22 -3.38
C GLU A 160 14.65 -18.03 -3.13
N ALA A 161 14.54 -17.62 -1.87
CA ALA A 161 13.82 -16.42 -1.45
C ALA A 161 14.79 -15.33 -1.03
N ARG A 162 14.41 -14.07 -1.23
CA ARG A 162 15.20 -12.90 -0.86
C ARG A 162 14.65 -12.27 0.41
N LEU A 163 15.49 -12.08 1.40
CA LEU A 163 15.24 -11.27 2.58
C LEU A 163 16.03 -9.95 2.43
N PRO A 164 15.37 -8.84 2.04
CA PRO A 164 16.02 -7.54 1.86
C PRO A 164 16.61 -7.02 3.17
N LYS A 165 17.63 -6.17 3.06
CA LYS A 165 18.34 -5.61 4.21
C LYS A 165 17.43 -4.84 5.18
N ASP A 166 16.47 -4.10 4.66
CA ASP A 166 15.45 -3.35 5.41
C ASP A 166 14.43 -4.26 6.12
N GLN A 167 14.32 -5.51 5.70
CA GLN A 167 13.43 -6.52 6.26
C GLN A 167 14.14 -7.49 7.25
N ILE A 168 15.39 -7.22 7.59
CA ILE A 168 16.15 -7.95 8.60
C ILE A 168 15.97 -7.26 9.96
N ILE A 169 15.81 -8.04 11.03
CA ILE A 169 15.73 -7.50 12.39
C ILE A 169 17.02 -6.75 12.71
N PRO A 170 16.98 -5.49 13.18
CA PRO A 170 18.15 -4.74 13.58
C PRO A 170 18.99 -5.54 14.59
N LYS A 171 20.31 -5.57 14.42
CA LYS A 171 21.29 -6.32 15.24
C LYS A 171 21.28 -7.83 15.05
N GLU A 172 20.44 -8.39 14.22
CA GLU A 172 20.50 -9.80 13.87
C GLU A 172 21.70 -10.06 12.94
N ASN A 173 22.51 -11.05 13.28
CA ASN A 173 23.71 -11.39 12.50
C ASN A 173 23.57 -12.79 11.90
N LEU A 174 22.83 -12.87 10.81
CA LEU A 174 22.60 -14.09 10.07
C LEU A 174 23.82 -14.45 9.21
N ARG A 175 24.25 -15.70 9.26
CA ARG A 175 25.41 -16.22 8.53
C ARG A 175 24.99 -17.33 7.56
N PRO A 176 25.74 -17.54 6.48
CA PRO A 176 25.52 -18.70 5.63
C PRO A 176 25.51 -20.00 6.43
N GLY A 177 24.46 -20.81 6.26
CA GLY A 177 24.20 -22.02 7.01
C GLY A 177 23.23 -21.89 8.19
N ASP A 178 22.90 -20.66 8.62
CA ASP A 178 21.92 -20.46 9.70
C ASP A 178 20.51 -20.77 9.21
N ARG A 179 19.69 -21.35 10.09
CA ARG A 179 18.27 -21.55 9.86
C ARG A 179 17.50 -20.29 10.21
N VAL A 180 16.59 -19.89 9.34
CA VAL A 180 15.79 -18.66 9.48
C VAL A 180 14.34 -18.96 9.14
N ARG A 181 13.43 -18.41 9.93
CA ARG A 181 12.00 -18.32 9.63
C ARG A 181 11.67 -16.88 9.27
N ALA A 182 10.98 -16.67 8.18
CA ALA A 182 10.57 -15.34 7.74
C ALA A 182 9.16 -15.39 7.15
N PHE A 183 8.46 -14.28 7.21
CA PHE A 183 7.15 -14.15 6.61
C PHE A 183 7.27 -13.86 5.11
N MET A 184 6.44 -14.47 4.29
CA MET A 184 6.37 -14.23 2.86
C MET A 184 5.60 -12.93 2.61
N LEU A 185 6.35 -11.83 2.36
CA LEU A 185 5.77 -10.50 2.21
C LEU A 185 5.06 -10.34 0.87
N LYS A 186 5.74 -10.71 -0.22
CA LYS A 186 5.19 -10.65 -1.57
C LYS A 186 5.94 -11.58 -2.54
N VAL A 187 5.29 -11.86 -3.66
CA VAL A 187 5.88 -12.59 -4.78
C VAL A 187 5.99 -11.65 -5.98
N ASP A 188 7.21 -11.40 -6.42
CA ASP A 188 7.52 -10.57 -7.58
C ASP A 188 7.87 -11.46 -8.78
N ARG A 189 6.90 -11.71 -9.64
CA ARG A 189 7.06 -12.55 -10.84
C ARG A 189 7.88 -11.88 -11.94
N ALA A 190 7.96 -10.55 -11.95
CA ALA A 190 8.74 -9.80 -12.94
C ALA A 190 10.25 -9.91 -12.71
N GLN A 191 10.66 -10.21 -11.48
CA GLN A 191 12.06 -10.31 -11.12
C GLN A 191 12.70 -11.61 -11.60
N ARG A 192 13.82 -11.49 -12.31
CA ARG A 192 14.64 -12.65 -12.69
C ARG A 192 15.45 -13.13 -11.49
N GLY A 193 15.16 -14.32 -10.98
CA GLY A 193 15.91 -14.95 -9.89
C GLY A 193 15.07 -15.24 -8.66
N GLN A 194 15.25 -14.51 -7.57
CA GLN A 194 14.52 -14.69 -6.31
C GLN A 194 13.20 -13.91 -6.36
N GLN A 195 12.13 -14.62 -6.69
CA GLN A 195 10.78 -14.04 -6.85
C GLN A 195 10.04 -13.87 -5.53
N VAL A 196 10.39 -14.65 -4.50
CA VAL A 196 9.78 -14.59 -3.16
C VAL A 196 10.55 -13.61 -2.30
N ILE A 197 9.86 -12.58 -1.83
CA ILE A 197 10.41 -11.57 -0.92
C ILE A 197 9.91 -11.87 0.48
N LEU A 198 10.85 -11.96 1.41
CA LEU A 198 10.60 -12.29 2.80
C LEU A 198 10.76 -11.07 3.71
N SER A 199 10.10 -11.09 4.85
CA SER A 199 10.25 -10.11 5.92
C SER A 199 10.40 -10.79 7.28
N ARG A 200 11.25 -10.19 8.13
CA ARG A 200 11.35 -10.49 9.55
C ARG A 200 10.94 -9.30 10.42
N THR A 201 10.61 -8.17 9.81
CA THR A 201 10.23 -6.92 10.49
C THR A 201 8.72 -6.68 10.51
N CYS A 202 7.96 -7.27 9.59
CA CYS A 202 6.50 -7.06 9.50
C CYS A 202 5.76 -7.60 10.74
N PRO A 203 4.58 -7.02 11.09
CA PRO A 203 3.76 -7.49 12.22
C PRO A 203 3.20 -8.90 12.03
N GLU A 204 2.94 -9.33 10.82
CA GLU A 204 2.33 -10.61 10.50
C GLU A 204 3.20 -11.80 10.92
N ILE A 205 4.53 -11.63 10.95
CA ILE A 205 5.42 -12.71 11.35
C ILE A 205 5.19 -13.11 12.81
N ILE A 206 5.01 -12.14 13.72
CA ILE A 206 4.78 -12.46 15.14
C ILE A 206 3.43 -13.15 15.33
N MET A 207 2.39 -12.70 14.59
CA MET A 207 1.07 -13.33 14.63
C MET A 207 1.16 -14.80 14.21
N LYS A 208 1.84 -15.06 13.10
CA LYS A 208 2.03 -16.43 12.60
C LYS A 208 2.95 -17.30 13.47
N LEU A 209 3.92 -16.71 14.14
CA LEU A 209 4.73 -17.44 15.11
C LEU A 209 3.90 -17.86 16.32
N PHE A 210 3.00 -17.00 16.81
CA PHE A 210 2.07 -17.39 17.88
C PHE A 210 1.06 -18.44 17.43
N GLU A 211 0.58 -18.42 16.20
CA GLU A 211 -0.28 -19.49 15.65
C GLU A 211 0.44 -20.85 15.70
N LEU A 212 1.74 -20.87 15.41
CA LEU A 212 2.54 -22.11 15.46
C LEU A 212 2.84 -22.60 16.89
N GLU A 213 3.01 -21.68 17.85
CA GLU A 213 3.39 -22.01 19.22
C GLU A 213 2.17 -22.21 20.16
N VAL A 214 0.98 -21.71 19.76
CA VAL A 214 -0.24 -21.73 20.57
C VAL A 214 -1.33 -22.51 19.81
N PRO A 215 -1.49 -23.82 20.06
CA PRO A 215 -2.45 -24.66 19.35
C PRO A 215 -3.90 -24.17 19.46
N GLU A 216 -4.24 -23.46 20.53
CA GLU A 216 -5.57 -22.88 20.76
C GLU A 216 -5.93 -21.82 19.72
N ILE A 217 -4.92 -21.14 19.13
CA ILE A 217 -5.12 -20.22 18.03
C ILE A 217 -5.35 -20.97 16.71
N GLU A 218 -4.55 -22.02 16.44
CA GLU A 218 -4.72 -22.88 15.27
C GLU A 218 -6.11 -23.56 15.26
N GLN A 219 -6.62 -23.94 16.43
CA GLN A 219 -7.96 -24.52 16.59
C GLN A 219 -9.10 -23.50 16.50
N GLY A 220 -8.81 -22.21 16.37
CA GLY A 220 -9.81 -21.15 16.27
C GLY A 220 -10.50 -20.80 17.61
N LEU A 221 -10.00 -21.30 18.74
CA LEU A 221 -10.52 -20.97 20.07
C LEU A 221 -10.11 -19.56 20.52
N MET A 222 -8.99 -19.09 19.98
CA MET A 222 -8.44 -17.75 20.21
C MET A 222 -8.04 -17.12 18.87
N THR A 223 -8.03 -15.80 18.84
CA THR A 223 -7.60 -15.04 17.66
C THR A 223 -6.65 -13.91 18.06
N ILE A 224 -5.67 -13.61 17.21
CA ILE A 224 -4.86 -12.41 17.34
C ILE A 224 -5.51 -11.37 16.41
N LYS A 225 -5.98 -10.26 16.99
CA LYS A 225 -6.68 -9.19 16.26
C LYS A 225 -5.73 -8.21 15.60
N SER A 226 -4.67 -7.82 16.30
CA SER A 226 -3.66 -6.87 15.82
C SER A 226 -2.30 -7.15 16.46
N ALA A 227 -1.26 -6.61 15.85
CA ALA A 227 0.10 -6.64 16.37
C ALA A 227 0.84 -5.36 15.97
N SER A 228 1.62 -4.81 16.88
CA SER A 228 2.54 -3.70 16.63
C SER A 228 3.96 -4.08 17.04
N ARG A 229 4.95 -3.61 16.28
CA ARG A 229 6.33 -4.05 16.50
C ARG A 229 7.35 -2.93 16.35
N ASP A 230 8.33 -2.99 17.22
CA ASP A 230 9.63 -2.34 17.07
C ASP A 230 10.67 -3.46 16.93
N PRO A 231 10.99 -3.86 15.67
CA PRO A 231 11.71 -5.10 15.41
C PRO A 231 13.03 -5.23 16.19
N GLY A 232 13.19 -6.35 16.90
CA GLY A 232 14.36 -6.64 17.74
C GLY A 232 14.40 -5.90 19.08
N VAL A 233 13.36 -5.17 19.45
CA VAL A 233 13.26 -4.45 20.72
C VAL A 233 12.02 -4.88 21.50
N ARG A 234 10.84 -4.56 21.01
CA ARG A 234 9.56 -4.83 21.67
C ARG A 234 8.42 -4.97 20.68
N ALA A 235 7.45 -5.83 21.01
CA ALA A 235 6.21 -5.96 20.27
C ALA A 235 5.02 -6.01 21.22
N LYS A 236 3.84 -5.66 20.73
CA LYS A 236 2.57 -5.88 21.41
C LYS A 236 1.65 -6.67 20.49
N ILE A 237 0.90 -7.63 21.06
CA ILE A 237 -0.12 -8.38 20.34
C ILE A 237 -1.45 -8.27 21.09
N ALA A 238 -2.53 -8.10 20.35
CA ALA A 238 -3.89 -8.09 20.90
C ALA A 238 -4.55 -9.44 20.66
N VAL A 239 -4.91 -10.12 21.74
CA VAL A 239 -5.52 -11.45 21.71
C VAL A 239 -6.96 -11.41 22.18
N HIS A 240 -7.80 -12.20 21.52
CA HIS A 240 -9.22 -12.30 21.84
C HIS A 240 -9.65 -13.77 21.90
N THR A 241 -10.58 -14.08 22.78
CA THR A 241 -11.25 -15.39 22.84
C THR A 241 -12.76 -15.21 23.02
N SER A 242 -13.51 -16.06 22.36
CA SER A 242 -14.97 -16.14 22.57
C SER A 242 -15.37 -17.07 23.70
N ASP A 243 -14.45 -17.90 24.20
CA ASP A 243 -14.70 -18.85 25.30
C ASP A 243 -14.21 -18.27 26.64
N ALA A 244 -15.13 -17.86 27.49
CA ALA A 244 -14.83 -17.29 28.80
C ALA A 244 -14.05 -18.24 29.77
N ARG A 245 -13.88 -19.52 29.41
CA ARG A 245 -13.08 -20.47 30.18
C ARG A 245 -11.60 -20.45 29.87
N ILE A 246 -11.23 -19.78 28.79
CA ILE A 246 -9.83 -19.67 28.33
C ILE A 246 -9.28 -18.32 28.79
N ASP A 247 -8.17 -18.35 29.51
CA ASP A 247 -7.37 -17.15 29.75
C ASP A 247 -6.47 -16.90 28.53
N PRO A 248 -6.77 -15.90 27.67
CA PRO A 248 -6.01 -15.71 26.46
C PRO A 248 -4.56 -15.26 26.72
N ILE A 249 -4.33 -14.45 27.74
CA ILE A 249 -3.00 -13.98 28.10
C ILE A 249 -2.16 -15.16 28.63
N GLY A 250 -2.68 -15.88 29.60
CA GLY A 250 -2.00 -17.03 30.19
C GLY A 250 -1.73 -18.13 29.19
N THR A 251 -2.63 -18.36 28.23
CA THR A 251 -2.47 -19.35 27.17
C THR A 251 -1.33 -18.98 26.21
N CYS A 252 -1.23 -17.72 25.81
CA CYS A 252 -0.14 -17.23 24.96
C CYS A 252 1.21 -17.18 25.69
N VAL A 253 1.21 -16.88 26.99
CA VAL A 253 2.43 -16.92 27.81
C VAL A 253 2.94 -18.36 27.95
N GLY A 254 2.02 -19.30 28.20
CA GLY A 254 2.33 -20.70 28.41
C GLY A 254 2.96 -21.00 29.76
N VAL A 255 3.21 -22.29 30.05
CA VAL A 255 3.77 -22.72 31.33
C VAL A 255 5.15 -22.09 31.55
N ARG A 256 5.26 -21.29 32.60
CA ARG A 256 6.50 -20.54 32.94
C ARG A 256 7.01 -19.65 31.81
N GLY A 257 6.16 -19.18 30.93
CA GLY A 257 6.52 -18.33 29.81
C GLY A 257 7.12 -19.06 28.61
N SER A 258 7.00 -20.39 28.52
CA SER A 258 7.68 -21.18 27.49
C SER A 258 7.29 -20.79 26.06
N ARG A 259 5.98 -20.51 25.81
CA ARG A 259 5.49 -20.16 24.47
C ARG A 259 5.96 -18.76 24.04
N VAL A 260 5.78 -17.76 24.90
CA VAL A 260 6.24 -16.40 24.59
C VAL A 260 7.77 -16.33 24.47
N GLN A 261 8.51 -17.13 25.26
CA GLN A 261 9.97 -17.21 25.15
C GLN A 261 10.43 -17.84 23.83
N ALA A 262 9.71 -18.84 23.31
CA ALA A 262 10.01 -19.42 22.01
C ALA A 262 9.89 -18.37 20.88
N VAL A 263 8.81 -17.58 20.89
CA VAL A 263 8.62 -16.47 19.93
C VAL A 263 9.69 -15.39 20.14
N THR A 264 9.94 -14.96 21.37
CA THR A 264 10.99 -13.98 21.70
C THR A 264 12.37 -14.44 21.19
N HIS A 265 12.70 -15.71 21.35
CA HIS A 265 13.97 -16.26 20.89
C HIS A 265 14.07 -16.26 19.36
N GLU A 266 13.00 -16.64 18.66
CA GLU A 266 12.93 -16.59 17.19
C GLU A 266 13.11 -15.17 16.65
N LEU A 267 12.60 -14.17 17.37
CA LEU A 267 12.67 -12.74 17.01
C LEU A 267 13.89 -12.03 17.64
N SER A 268 14.99 -12.76 17.84
CA SER A 268 16.28 -12.20 18.30
C SER A 268 16.22 -11.46 19.64
N GLY A 269 15.36 -11.90 20.55
CA GLY A 269 15.23 -11.34 21.89
C GLY A 269 14.21 -10.20 22.02
N GLU A 270 13.34 -10.01 21.03
CA GLU A 270 12.26 -9.04 21.06
C GLU A 270 11.26 -9.37 22.17
N ARG A 271 11.01 -8.40 23.07
CA ARG A 271 10.05 -8.57 24.15
C ARG A 271 8.64 -8.47 23.63
N VAL A 272 7.79 -9.40 24.04
CA VAL A 272 6.39 -9.43 23.60
C VAL A 272 5.46 -9.16 24.76
N ASP A 273 4.67 -8.11 24.65
CA ASP A 273 3.56 -7.79 25.55
C ASP A 273 2.26 -8.35 24.95
N ILE A 274 1.53 -9.09 25.75
CA ILE A 274 0.26 -9.69 25.34
C ILE A 274 -0.87 -8.88 25.97
N VAL A 275 -1.72 -8.31 25.14
CA VAL A 275 -2.82 -7.42 25.52
C VAL A 275 -4.16 -8.10 25.22
N LEU A 276 -5.12 -7.97 26.13
CA LEU A 276 -6.48 -8.42 25.86
C LEU A 276 -7.15 -7.42 24.89
N TRP A 277 -7.69 -7.93 23.80
CA TRP A 277 -8.47 -7.12 22.90
C TRP A 277 -9.89 -6.91 23.46
N SER A 278 -10.40 -5.69 23.42
CA SER A 278 -11.76 -5.32 23.81
C SER A 278 -12.45 -4.60 22.64
N GLU A 279 -13.79 -4.74 22.59
CA GLU A 279 -14.64 -3.94 21.69
C GLU A 279 -14.72 -2.48 22.16
N ASP A 280 -14.57 -2.25 23.47
CA ASP A 280 -14.44 -0.91 24.02
C ASP A 280 -13.03 -0.36 23.75
N PRO A 281 -12.92 0.70 22.95
CA PRO A 281 -11.62 1.29 22.61
C PRO A 281 -10.86 1.79 23.85
N ALA A 282 -11.56 2.34 24.85
CA ALA A 282 -10.92 2.85 26.06
C ALA A 282 -10.30 1.72 26.89
N GLU A 283 -11.03 0.62 27.11
CA GLU A 283 -10.47 -0.57 27.76
C GLU A 283 -9.27 -1.15 27.00
N PHE A 284 -9.36 -1.16 25.68
CA PHE A 284 -8.28 -1.69 24.85
C PHE A 284 -7.02 -0.83 24.94
N VAL A 285 -7.15 0.50 24.93
CA VAL A 285 -6.03 1.44 25.11
C VAL A 285 -5.41 1.33 26.51
N ILE A 286 -6.25 1.21 27.57
CA ILE A 286 -5.76 0.97 28.94
C ILE A 286 -4.88 -0.30 28.98
N GLY A 287 -5.40 -1.39 28.43
CA GLY A 287 -4.66 -2.65 28.34
C GLY A 287 -3.38 -2.53 27.53
N ALA A 288 -3.41 -1.78 26.41
CA ALA A 288 -2.27 -1.58 25.54
C ALA A 288 -1.15 -0.75 26.17
N LEU A 289 -1.47 0.16 27.10
CA LEU A 289 -0.49 0.99 27.81
C LEU A 289 0.17 0.29 29.00
N ALA A 290 -0.31 -0.91 29.36
CA ALA A 290 0.32 -1.67 30.46
C ALA A 290 1.88 -1.73 30.26
N PRO A 291 2.66 -1.63 31.37
CA PRO A 291 2.26 -1.73 32.78
C PRO A 291 1.91 -0.40 33.47
N ALA A 292 1.74 0.71 32.72
CA ALA A 292 1.34 1.98 33.31
C ALA A 292 -0.11 1.95 33.79
N ASN A 293 -0.38 2.59 34.93
CA ASN A 293 -1.72 2.76 35.46
C ASN A 293 -2.34 4.03 34.91
N VAL A 294 -3.51 3.89 34.29
CA VAL A 294 -4.29 4.99 33.74
C VAL A 294 -5.32 5.45 34.77
N SER A 295 -5.39 6.76 35.02
CA SER A 295 -6.34 7.35 35.95
C SER A 295 -7.66 7.72 35.31
N GLN A 296 -7.60 8.29 34.09
CA GLN A 296 -8.77 8.73 33.33
C GLN A 296 -8.46 8.67 31.82
N ILE A 297 -9.50 8.46 31.02
CA ILE A 297 -9.44 8.55 29.55
C ILE A 297 -10.54 9.49 29.07
N VAL A 298 -10.19 10.36 28.14
CA VAL A 298 -11.12 11.18 27.35
C VAL A 298 -11.03 10.69 25.90
N VAL A 299 -12.15 10.28 25.33
CA VAL A 299 -12.22 9.72 23.98
C VAL A 299 -12.78 10.76 23.03
N ASP A 300 -12.07 11.02 21.95
CA ASP A 300 -12.52 11.81 20.82
C ASP A 300 -12.73 10.85 19.65
N GLU A 301 -13.99 10.52 19.37
CA GLU A 301 -14.35 9.58 18.30
C GLU A 301 -14.20 10.19 16.93
N GLU A 302 -14.42 11.49 16.76
CA GLU A 302 -14.30 12.21 15.48
C GLU A 302 -12.84 12.29 15.02
N GLY A 303 -11.95 12.70 15.92
CA GLY A 303 -10.51 12.77 15.67
C GLY A 303 -9.78 11.44 15.79
N LYS A 304 -10.48 10.33 16.17
CA LYS A 304 -9.87 9.03 16.52
C LYS A 304 -8.68 9.20 17.48
N SER A 305 -8.81 10.11 18.43
CA SER A 305 -7.78 10.40 19.42
C SER A 305 -8.26 10.13 20.84
N MET A 306 -7.32 9.82 21.72
CA MET A 306 -7.59 9.61 23.15
C MET A 306 -6.58 10.34 23.99
N ASP A 307 -7.09 11.14 24.91
CA ASP A 307 -6.29 11.76 25.95
C ASP A 307 -6.28 10.88 27.19
N VAL A 308 -5.14 10.33 27.49
CA VAL A 308 -4.94 9.39 28.59
C VAL A 308 -4.24 10.10 29.74
N VAL A 309 -4.96 10.25 30.86
CA VAL A 309 -4.44 10.90 32.04
C VAL A 309 -3.78 9.87 32.96
N VAL A 310 -2.54 10.14 33.33
CA VAL A 310 -1.76 9.29 34.23
C VAL A 310 -1.20 10.10 35.38
N GLU A 311 -0.88 9.43 36.48
CA GLU A 311 -0.13 10.08 37.57
C GLU A 311 1.28 10.46 37.11
N GLU A 312 1.84 11.53 37.63
CA GLU A 312 3.20 12.02 37.29
C GLU A 312 4.27 10.94 37.47
N SER A 313 4.09 10.05 38.45
CA SER A 313 4.96 8.89 38.69
C SER A 313 4.94 7.84 37.57
N GLU A 314 3.82 7.71 36.89
CA GLU A 314 3.54 6.74 35.82
C GLU A 314 3.82 7.27 34.43
N LEU A 315 3.97 8.60 34.27
CA LEU A 315 4.17 9.26 32.98
C LEU A 315 5.32 8.68 32.18
N ALA A 316 6.48 8.47 32.82
CA ALA A 316 7.65 7.91 32.17
C ALA A 316 7.45 6.44 31.72
N VAL A 317 6.62 5.69 32.45
CA VAL A 317 6.29 4.29 32.13
C VAL A 317 5.28 4.24 30.99
N ALA A 318 4.26 5.11 31.01
CA ALA A 318 3.24 5.21 29.99
C ALA A 318 3.83 5.59 28.61
N ILE A 319 4.68 6.60 28.58
CA ILE A 319 5.39 7.03 27.37
C ILE A 319 6.40 5.96 26.94
N GLY A 320 7.13 5.40 27.90
CA GLY A 320 8.22 4.47 27.65
C GLY A 320 9.47 5.13 27.10
N ARG A 321 10.54 4.37 26.91
CA ARG A 321 11.82 4.88 26.41
C ARG A 321 11.68 5.40 24.98
N GLY A 322 11.84 6.70 24.78
CA GLY A 322 11.73 7.34 23.46
C GLY A 322 10.33 7.24 22.85
N GLY A 323 9.28 7.23 23.67
CA GLY A 323 7.91 7.11 23.20
C GLY A 323 7.49 5.72 22.72
N GLN A 324 8.30 4.69 22.97
CA GLN A 324 8.06 3.34 22.43
C GLN A 324 6.75 2.73 22.91
N ASN A 325 6.38 2.89 24.20
CA ASN A 325 5.19 2.25 24.74
C ASN A 325 3.91 2.85 24.16
N VAL A 326 3.82 4.20 24.13
CA VAL A 326 2.66 4.91 23.56
C VAL A 326 2.56 4.68 22.05
N ARG A 327 3.68 4.72 21.30
CA ARG A 327 3.68 4.46 19.86
C ARG A 327 3.18 3.06 19.52
N LEU A 328 3.70 2.04 20.20
CA LEU A 328 3.24 0.66 19.99
C LEU A 328 1.78 0.47 20.42
N ALA A 329 1.31 1.15 21.46
CA ALA A 329 -0.08 1.12 21.86
C ALA A 329 -0.97 1.79 20.80
N SER A 330 -0.55 2.94 20.27
CA SER A 330 -1.26 3.65 19.20
C SER A 330 -1.34 2.80 17.92
N GLU A 331 -0.24 2.23 17.46
CA GLU A 331 -0.20 1.32 16.31
C GLU A 331 -1.05 0.06 16.52
N LEU A 332 -1.08 -0.50 17.75
CA LEU A 332 -1.85 -1.68 18.07
C LEU A 332 -3.36 -1.44 18.03
N THR A 333 -3.79 -0.32 18.59
CA THR A 333 -5.20 0.03 18.78
C THR A 333 -5.79 0.79 17.59
N GLY A 334 -4.94 1.45 16.78
CA GLY A 334 -5.36 2.32 15.68
C GLY A 334 -5.90 3.68 16.15
N TRP A 335 -5.65 4.07 17.42
CA TRP A 335 -6.03 5.34 18.00
C TRP A 335 -4.79 6.21 18.22
N GLN A 336 -4.92 7.50 18.00
CA GLN A 336 -3.89 8.46 18.41
C GLN A 336 -3.97 8.64 19.92
N ILE A 337 -2.89 8.31 20.65
CA ILE A 337 -2.88 8.34 22.10
C ILE A 337 -2.00 9.50 22.57
N ASN A 338 -2.61 10.45 23.28
CA ASN A 338 -1.91 11.53 23.95
C ASN A 338 -1.84 11.22 25.45
N ILE A 339 -0.64 11.26 26.03
CA ILE A 339 -0.47 11.02 27.46
C ILE A 339 -0.26 12.34 28.18
N LEU A 340 -1.12 12.59 29.15
CA LEU A 340 -1.17 13.85 29.93
C LEU A 340 -1.08 13.56 31.42
N THR A 341 -0.55 14.50 32.17
CA THR A 341 -0.72 14.53 33.63
C THR A 341 -2.07 15.15 34.01
N ALA A 342 -2.53 14.97 35.23
CA ALA A 342 -3.76 15.59 35.72
C ALA A 342 -3.73 17.13 35.56
N ASP A 343 -2.61 17.76 35.90
CA ASP A 343 -2.44 19.20 35.75
C ASP A 343 -2.46 19.68 34.28
N GLU A 344 -1.91 18.88 33.35
CA GLU A 344 -1.94 19.19 31.91
C GLU A 344 -3.33 18.98 31.32
N SER A 345 -4.04 17.95 31.75
CA SER A 345 -5.43 17.68 31.36
C SER A 345 -6.36 18.81 31.82
N GLU A 346 -6.24 19.26 33.09
CA GLU A 346 -7.01 20.38 33.59
C GLU A 346 -6.74 21.67 32.82
N LYS A 347 -5.47 21.96 32.50
CA LYS A 347 -5.10 23.13 31.68
C LYS A 347 -5.66 23.03 30.26
N LYS A 348 -5.57 21.83 29.63
CA LYS A 348 -6.12 21.61 28.30
C LYS A 348 -7.63 21.85 28.30
N THR A 349 -8.35 21.23 29.21
CA THR A 349 -9.79 21.42 29.36
C THR A 349 -10.17 22.87 29.64
N ALA A 350 -9.37 23.58 30.46
CA ALA A 350 -9.59 24.99 30.71
C ALA A 350 -9.36 25.87 29.47
N LEU A 351 -8.36 25.58 28.65
CA LEU A 351 -8.11 26.25 27.38
C LEU A 351 -9.21 25.99 26.37
N GLU A 352 -9.59 24.72 26.18
CA GLU A 352 -10.69 24.33 25.29
C GLU A 352 -12.01 25.03 25.72
N ARG A 353 -12.28 25.07 27.01
CA ARG A 353 -13.42 25.80 27.56
C ARG A 353 -13.36 27.27 27.22
N GLU A 354 -12.20 27.92 27.42
CA GLU A 354 -11.99 29.36 27.10
C GLU A 354 -12.18 29.64 25.62
N ASP A 355 -11.71 28.73 24.75
CA ASP A 355 -11.84 28.89 23.30
C ASP A 355 -13.30 28.70 22.83
N VAL A 356 -14.03 27.73 23.40
CA VAL A 356 -15.47 27.57 23.14
C VAL A 356 -16.26 28.75 23.68
N LEU A 357 -15.94 29.27 24.88
CA LEU A 357 -16.57 30.49 25.40
C LEU A 357 -16.37 31.67 24.44
N LYS A 358 -15.13 31.91 23.97
CA LYS A 358 -14.83 32.95 22.98
C LYS A 358 -15.60 32.75 21.71
N LEU A 359 -15.66 31.50 21.20
CA LEU A 359 -16.41 31.14 20.01
C LEU A 359 -17.89 31.54 20.15
N PHE A 360 -18.53 31.18 21.25
CA PHE A 360 -19.94 31.52 21.48
C PHE A 360 -20.16 33.03 21.65
N MET A 361 -19.31 33.69 22.41
CA MET A 361 -19.39 35.15 22.57
C MET A 361 -19.23 35.90 21.24
N ASP A 362 -18.22 35.52 20.43
CA ASP A 362 -17.92 36.18 19.15
C ASP A 362 -18.93 35.87 18.04
N LYS A 363 -19.42 34.63 17.98
CA LYS A 363 -20.25 34.18 16.84
C LYS A 363 -21.76 34.23 17.12
N LEU A 364 -22.14 34.05 18.37
CA LEU A 364 -23.55 34.15 18.77
C LEU A 364 -23.91 35.56 19.30
N ASP A 365 -22.90 36.43 19.51
CA ASP A 365 -23.06 37.77 20.09
C ASP A 365 -23.85 37.70 21.44
N VAL A 366 -23.34 36.83 22.33
CA VAL A 366 -23.90 36.61 23.66
C VAL A 366 -22.96 37.04 24.77
N ASP A 367 -23.52 37.32 25.94
CA ASP A 367 -22.73 37.66 27.14
C ASP A 367 -22.01 36.41 27.67
N GLU A 368 -20.93 36.67 28.44
CA GLU A 368 -20.12 35.60 29.07
C GLU A 368 -20.98 34.68 29.97
N GLU A 369 -22.01 35.21 30.62
CA GLU A 369 -22.93 34.39 31.44
C GLU A 369 -23.70 33.36 30.62
N VAL A 370 -24.26 33.76 29.48
CA VAL A 370 -24.99 32.89 28.55
C VAL A 370 -24.05 31.86 27.90
N ALA A 371 -22.87 32.30 27.45
CA ALA A 371 -21.87 31.44 26.90
C ALA A 371 -21.38 30.40 27.93
N SER A 372 -21.17 30.78 29.19
CA SER A 372 -20.79 29.87 30.25
C SER A 372 -21.85 28.80 30.51
N VAL A 373 -23.13 29.17 30.52
CA VAL A 373 -24.24 28.21 30.69
C VAL A 373 -24.24 27.20 29.54
N LEU A 374 -24.04 27.61 28.29
CA LEU A 374 -23.97 26.71 27.16
C LEU A 374 -22.83 25.70 27.29
N VAL A 375 -21.63 26.20 27.68
CA VAL A 375 -20.45 25.32 27.88
C VAL A 375 -20.66 24.39 29.10
N ASP A 376 -21.28 24.86 30.18
CA ASP A 376 -21.57 24.05 31.38
C ASP A 376 -22.59 22.94 31.10
N GLU A 377 -23.49 23.17 30.16
CA GLU A 377 -24.46 22.14 29.67
C GLU A 377 -23.88 21.21 28.61
N GLY A 378 -22.60 21.40 28.24
CA GLY A 378 -21.85 20.48 27.40
C GLY A 378 -21.86 20.81 25.89
N PHE A 379 -22.32 22.01 25.49
CA PHE A 379 -22.24 22.43 24.10
C PHE A 379 -20.80 22.80 23.74
N ALA A 380 -20.27 22.21 22.68
CA ALA A 380 -18.91 22.46 22.19
C ALA A 380 -18.87 23.13 20.81
N SER A 381 -19.98 23.08 20.05
CA SER A 381 -20.01 23.61 18.69
C SER A 381 -21.27 24.44 18.38
N LEU A 382 -21.18 25.28 17.32
CA LEU A 382 -22.33 26.04 16.83
C LEU A 382 -23.36 25.13 16.14
N ASP A 383 -22.90 24.03 15.55
CA ASP A 383 -23.77 23.03 14.90
C ASP A 383 -24.70 22.37 15.90
N GLU A 384 -24.19 21.99 17.08
CA GLU A 384 -24.99 21.46 18.16
C GLU A 384 -26.13 22.43 18.54
N ILE A 385 -25.80 23.71 18.76
CA ILE A 385 -26.79 24.75 19.10
C ILE A 385 -27.80 24.94 17.97
N ALA A 386 -27.37 24.91 16.72
CA ALA A 386 -28.24 25.14 15.56
C ALA A 386 -29.28 24.03 15.35
N TYR A 387 -28.89 22.76 15.61
CA TYR A 387 -29.69 21.58 15.23
C TYR A 387 -30.33 20.82 16.38
N ILE A 388 -29.92 21.08 17.63
CA ILE A 388 -30.55 20.46 18.82
C ILE A 388 -32.07 20.71 18.87
N PRO A 389 -32.89 19.73 19.33
CA PRO A 389 -34.31 19.95 19.57
C PRO A 389 -34.57 21.07 20.58
N VAL A 390 -35.56 21.93 20.27
CA VAL A 390 -35.93 23.07 21.16
C VAL A 390 -36.29 22.60 22.58
N SER A 391 -36.89 21.40 22.70
CA SER A 391 -37.29 20.79 23.98
C SER A 391 -36.07 20.48 24.90
N GLU A 392 -34.90 20.22 24.33
CA GLU A 392 -33.69 19.93 25.11
C GLU A 392 -33.06 21.25 25.63
N MET A 393 -32.98 22.27 24.78
CA MET A 393 -32.51 23.59 25.22
C MET A 393 -33.45 24.24 26.25
N LEU A 394 -34.78 24.00 26.17
CA LEU A 394 -35.73 24.48 27.16
C LEU A 394 -35.67 23.71 28.50
N ALA A 395 -34.99 22.59 28.55
CA ALA A 395 -34.75 21.89 29.81
C ALA A 395 -33.68 22.61 30.67
N ILE A 396 -32.90 23.54 30.08
CA ILE A 396 -31.91 24.35 30.76
C ILE A 396 -32.67 25.49 31.51
N GLU A 397 -32.61 25.49 32.82
CA GLU A 397 -33.38 26.43 33.66
C GLU A 397 -33.04 27.95 33.36
N ALA A 398 -31.89 28.22 32.76
CA ALA A 398 -31.44 29.56 32.44
C ALA A 398 -32.05 30.17 31.18
N PHE A 399 -32.69 29.34 30.30
CA PHE A 399 -33.15 29.75 28.99
C PHE A 399 -34.69 29.73 28.89
N ASP A 400 -35.25 30.82 28.35
CA ASP A 400 -36.63 30.89 27.93
C ASP A 400 -36.77 30.57 26.43
N GLU A 401 -38.02 30.40 25.97
CA GLU A 401 -38.34 30.02 24.58
C GLU A 401 -37.83 31.04 23.57
N ASP A 402 -37.86 32.34 23.94
CA ASP A 402 -37.40 33.42 23.06
C ASP A 402 -35.87 33.38 22.92
N THR A 403 -35.13 33.21 24.01
CA THR A 403 -33.67 33.08 24.03
C THR A 403 -33.20 31.84 23.25
N VAL A 404 -33.84 30.69 23.44
CA VAL A 404 -33.52 29.47 22.70
C VAL A 404 -33.69 29.64 21.20
N ASN A 405 -34.81 30.25 20.77
CA ASN A 405 -35.05 30.49 19.35
C ASN A 405 -34.06 31.53 18.76
N GLU A 406 -33.66 32.51 19.53
CA GLU A 406 -32.69 33.49 19.09
C GLU A 406 -31.27 32.88 18.94
N LEU A 407 -30.82 32.13 19.94
CA LEU A 407 -29.52 31.40 19.88
C LEU A 407 -29.43 30.46 18.67
N ARG A 408 -30.45 29.65 18.46
CA ARG A 408 -30.52 28.75 17.31
C ARG A 408 -30.53 29.49 15.98
N THR A 409 -31.25 30.60 15.91
CA THR A 409 -31.33 31.43 14.70
C THR A 409 -29.97 32.06 14.40
N ARG A 410 -29.27 32.59 15.43
CA ARG A 410 -27.93 33.16 15.29
C ARG A 410 -26.92 32.12 14.87
N ALA A 411 -26.92 30.93 15.49
CA ALA A 411 -26.05 29.82 15.11
C ALA A 411 -26.27 29.40 13.65
N ARG A 412 -27.54 29.20 13.23
CA ARG A 412 -27.87 28.87 11.85
C ARG A 412 -27.45 29.95 10.85
N ASN A 413 -27.69 31.21 11.16
CA ASN A 413 -27.32 32.31 10.30
C ASN A 413 -25.81 32.41 10.14
N PHE A 414 -25.04 32.17 11.21
CA PHE A 414 -23.59 32.12 11.14
C PHE A 414 -23.10 30.99 10.26
N LEU A 415 -23.57 29.77 10.48
CA LEU A 415 -23.23 28.59 9.65
C LEU A 415 -23.62 28.81 8.18
N LEU A 416 -24.80 29.37 7.93
CA LEU A 416 -25.24 29.70 6.56
C LEU A 416 -24.33 30.77 5.94
N THR A 417 -23.95 31.79 6.70
CA THR A 417 -23.05 32.84 6.21
C THR A 417 -21.66 32.28 5.92
N GLN A 418 -21.17 31.41 6.77
CA GLN A 418 -19.90 30.71 6.58
C GLN A 418 -19.93 29.83 5.31
N ALA A 419 -21.00 29.07 5.12
CA ALA A 419 -21.21 28.26 3.92
C ALA A 419 -21.29 29.12 2.65
N LEU A 420 -22.02 30.24 2.69
CA LEU A 420 -22.13 31.20 1.57
C LEU A 420 -20.79 31.88 1.27
N VAL A 421 -20.02 32.28 2.30
CA VAL A 421 -18.69 32.87 2.09
C VAL A 421 -17.73 31.85 1.51
N ALA A 422 -17.80 30.57 1.94
CA ALA A 422 -17.04 29.49 1.33
C ALA A 422 -17.44 29.29 -0.14
N GLU A 423 -18.75 29.32 -0.43
CA GLU A 423 -19.28 29.19 -1.79
C GLU A 423 -18.95 30.41 -2.67
N GLU A 424 -19.03 31.64 -2.14
CA GLU A 424 -18.60 32.86 -2.84
C GLU A 424 -17.09 32.89 -3.09
N LYS A 425 -16.28 32.44 -2.14
CA LYS A 425 -14.82 32.29 -2.32
C LYS A 425 -14.55 31.26 -3.44
N LEU A 426 -15.27 30.16 -3.48
CA LEU A 426 -15.17 29.15 -4.53
C LEU A 426 -15.64 29.67 -5.90
N GLN A 427 -16.72 30.49 -5.97
CA GLN A 427 -17.23 31.06 -7.20
C GLN A 427 -16.44 32.29 -7.70
N SER A 428 -15.80 33.03 -6.82
CA SER A 428 -14.99 34.22 -7.16
C SER A 428 -13.57 33.88 -7.61
N THR A 429 -13.14 32.67 -7.39
CA THR A 429 -11.84 32.16 -7.82
C THR A 429 -12.09 31.34 -9.06
N ASP A 430 -11.68 31.87 -10.24
CA ASP A 430 -11.65 31.17 -11.54
C ASP A 430 -10.55 30.09 -11.40
N THR A 431 -10.83 29.03 -10.63
CA THR A 431 -9.82 28.07 -10.21
C THR A 431 -9.95 26.78 -10.99
N ASP A 432 -8.92 26.43 -11.72
CA ASP A 432 -8.75 25.12 -12.38
C ASP A 432 -8.66 23.96 -11.37
N LEU A 433 -8.71 24.25 -10.05
CA LEU A 433 -8.65 23.26 -8.97
C LEU A 433 -9.78 22.22 -9.04
N PHE A 434 -10.98 22.63 -9.51
CA PHE A 434 -12.12 21.72 -9.66
C PHE A 434 -11.99 20.74 -10.83
N GLU A 435 -11.06 20.99 -11.75
CA GLU A 435 -10.77 20.05 -12.85
C GLU A 435 -9.91 18.87 -12.38
N VAL A 436 -9.35 18.95 -11.17
CA VAL A 436 -8.54 17.86 -10.58
C VAL A 436 -9.46 16.74 -10.09
N THR A 437 -9.29 15.54 -10.64
CA THR A 437 -10.08 14.36 -10.25
C THR A 437 -9.89 14.05 -8.77
N GLY A 438 -10.99 13.98 -8.02
CA GLY A 438 -10.96 13.72 -6.58
C GLY A 438 -10.99 14.96 -5.69
N MET A 439 -11.05 16.18 -6.27
CA MET A 439 -11.19 17.42 -5.53
C MET A 439 -12.63 17.58 -5.00
N SER A 440 -12.77 17.66 -3.67
CA SER A 440 -14.03 18.01 -3.03
C SER A 440 -14.14 19.51 -2.78
N ASN A 441 -15.38 20.04 -2.65
CA ASN A 441 -15.60 21.45 -2.36
C ASN A 441 -14.94 21.88 -1.04
N GLU A 442 -14.90 20.99 -0.04
CA GLU A 442 -14.28 21.24 1.25
C GLU A 442 -12.75 21.32 1.16
N LEU A 443 -12.14 20.42 0.39
CA LEU A 443 -10.71 20.42 0.14
C LEU A 443 -10.28 21.65 -0.68
N ALA A 444 -11.04 22.01 -1.70
CA ALA A 444 -10.77 23.20 -2.49
C ALA A 444 -10.86 24.48 -1.63
N ALA A 445 -11.84 24.58 -0.73
CA ALA A 445 -11.94 25.72 0.21
C ALA A 445 -10.71 25.81 1.14
N LYS A 446 -10.26 24.70 1.70
CA LYS A 446 -9.05 24.65 2.56
C LYS A 446 -7.79 25.05 1.78
N LEU A 447 -7.65 24.60 0.53
CA LEU A 447 -6.53 24.97 -0.34
C LEU A 447 -6.52 26.47 -0.67
N VAL A 448 -7.69 27.04 -0.97
CA VAL A 448 -7.87 28.47 -1.24
C VAL A 448 -7.52 29.31 0.01
N ASP A 449 -7.89 28.87 1.22
CA ASP A 449 -7.52 29.53 2.48
C ASP A 449 -5.98 29.49 2.70
N CYS A 450 -5.30 28.46 2.22
CA CYS A 450 -3.83 28.34 2.21
C CYS A 450 -3.17 29.09 1.03
N LYS A 451 -3.93 29.85 0.23
CA LYS A 451 -3.49 30.61 -0.96
C LYS A 451 -3.02 29.73 -2.13
N ILE A 452 -3.45 28.51 -2.19
CA ILE A 452 -3.30 27.63 -3.34
C ILE A 452 -4.54 27.84 -4.21
N LEU A 453 -4.40 28.63 -5.26
CA LEU A 453 -5.55 29.13 -6.05
C LEU A 453 -5.69 28.41 -7.38
N THR A 454 -4.63 27.79 -7.88
CA THR A 454 -4.61 27.18 -9.21
C THR A 454 -4.18 25.72 -9.14
N ARG A 455 -4.51 24.97 -10.18
CA ARG A 455 -4.04 23.60 -10.39
C ARG A 455 -2.52 23.52 -10.42
N ASP A 456 -1.85 24.53 -10.99
CA ASP A 456 -0.38 24.63 -11.03
C ASP A 456 0.22 24.85 -9.64
N ASP A 457 -0.38 25.71 -8.81
CA ASP A 457 0.07 25.87 -7.42
C ASP A 457 0.03 24.56 -6.65
N LEU A 458 -1.02 23.76 -6.84
CA LEU A 458 -1.15 22.43 -6.22
C LEU A 458 -0.12 21.44 -6.80
N ALA A 459 0.14 21.50 -8.11
CA ALA A 459 1.09 20.62 -8.80
C ALA A 459 2.54 20.89 -8.38
N GLU A 460 2.90 22.12 -8.00
CA GLU A 460 4.23 22.50 -7.52
C GLU A 460 4.55 21.97 -6.12
N LEU A 461 3.54 21.70 -5.27
CA LEU A 461 3.73 21.21 -3.91
C LEU A 461 4.26 19.77 -3.87
N SER A 462 5.06 19.50 -2.85
CA SER A 462 5.34 18.11 -2.45
C SER A 462 4.21 17.56 -1.57
N VAL A 463 4.12 16.22 -1.50
CA VAL A 463 3.11 15.57 -0.64
C VAL A 463 3.28 15.98 0.83
N ASP A 464 4.51 16.11 1.29
CA ASP A 464 4.81 16.47 2.68
C ASP A 464 4.39 17.93 2.97
N GLU A 465 4.61 18.88 2.06
CA GLU A 465 4.15 20.26 2.17
C GLU A 465 2.62 20.36 2.15
N LEU A 466 1.93 19.56 1.33
CA LEU A 466 0.47 19.54 1.30
C LEU A 466 -0.11 19.04 2.62
N LEU A 467 0.49 18.01 3.23
CA LEU A 467 0.07 17.46 4.53
C LEU A 467 0.35 18.43 5.72
N GLU A 468 1.31 19.35 5.58
CA GLU A 468 1.53 20.42 6.57
C GLU A 468 0.47 21.53 6.47
N LEU A 469 -0.13 21.72 5.29
CA LEU A 469 -1.10 22.79 5.03
C LEU A 469 -2.55 22.36 5.31
N ILE A 470 -2.88 21.09 5.01
CA ILE A 470 -4.24 20.56 5.17
C ILE A 470 -4.18 19.14 5.75
N GLU A 471 -5.12 18.82 6.62
CA GLU A 471 -5.27 17.47 7.18
C GLU A 471 -5.99 16.55 6.17
N ILE A 472 -5.21 15.76 5.43
CA ILE A 472 -5.70 14.71 4.52
C ILE A 472 -4.82 13.47 4.61
N ASP A 473 -5.36 12.33 4.19
CA ASP A 473 -4.55 11.11 4.10
C ASP A 473 -3.42 11.24 3.07
N ARG A 474 -2.25 10.68 3.39
CA ARG A 474 -1.06 10.73 2.52
C ARG A 474 -1.31 10.14 1.14
N GLY A 475 -2.17 9.11 1.04
CA GLY A 475 -2.56 8.49 -0.23
C GLY A 475 -3.44 9.41 -1.08
N GLU A 476 -4.40 10.08 -0.45
CA GLU A 476 -5.26 11.08 -1.12
C GLU A 476 -4.46 12.29 -1.57
N GLY A 477 -3.58 12.83 -0.72
CA GLY A 477 -2.69 13.93 -1.06
C GLY A 477 -1.76 13.61 -2.24
N SER A 478 -1.20 12.41 -2.27
CA SER A 478 -0.37 11.96 -3.39
C SER A 478 -1.17 11.86 -4.70
N ASN A 479 -2.39 11.34 -4.64
CA ASN A 479 -3.26 11.24 -5.82
C ASN A 479 -3.66 12.61 -6.36
N LEU A 480 -4.04 13.54 -5.48
CA LEU A 480 -4.40 14.91 -5.88
C LEU A 480 -3.24 15.64 -6.58
N ILE A 481 -2.02 15.54 -6.05
CA ILE A 481 -0.84 16.15 -6.69
C ILE A 481 -0.52 15.48 -8.03
N MET A 482 -0.65 14.14 -8.13
CA MET A 482 -0.42 13.43 -9.39
C MET A 482 -1.43 13.84 -10.47
N GLU A 483 -2.72 13.94 -10.12
CA GLU A 483 -3.77 14.42 -11.02
C GLU A 483 -3.60 15.91 -11.38
N ALA A 484 -3.16 16.72 -10.43
CA ALA A 484 -2.81 18.12 -10.71
C ALA A 484 -1.67 18.23 -11.73
N ARG A 485 -0.67 17.36 -11.68
CA ARG A 485 0.48 17.32 -12.60
C ARG A 485 0.17 16.71 -13.96
N ALA A 486 -0.93 15.98 -14.13
CA ALA A 486 -1.25 15.29 -15.37
C ALA A 486 -1.28 16.26 -16.58
N HIS A 487 -1.79 17.48 -16.41
CA HIS A 487 -1.85 18.48 -17.48
C HIS A 487 -0.46 18.98 -17.95
N TRP A 488 0.60 18.86 -17.17
CA TRP A 488 1.95 19.21 -17.60
C TRP A 488 2.46 18.25 -18.68
N PHE A 489 1.99 17.01 -18.66
CA PHE A 489 2.37 16.00 -19.65
C PHE A 489 1.50 16.07 -20.91
N ASP A 490 0.25 16.54 -20.80
CA ASP A 490 -0.63 16.77 -21.94
C ASP A 490 -0.20 18.00 -22.77
N SER A 491 0.39 19.04 -22.15
CA SER A 491 0.83 20.25 -22.82
C SER A 491 2.17 20.11 -23.57
N GLU A 492 2.99 19.11 -23.30
CA GLU A 492 4.20 18.83 -24.07
C GLU A 492 3.92 18.22 -25.45
N GLY A 493 2.76 17.58 -25.63
CA GLY A 493 2.33 17.03 -26.93
C GLY A 493 1.97 18.09 -28.00
N ASP A 494 1.52 19.27 -27.60
CA ASP A 494 1.08 20.32 -28.53
C ASP A 494 2.18 21.32 -28.94
N ASN A 495 3.27 21.40 -28.19
CA ASN A 495 4.39 22.33 -28.51
C ASN A 495 5.39 21.80 -29.56
N ILE A 496 5.28 20.53 -29.96
CA ILE A 496 6.14 19.96 -31.02
C ILE A 496 5.56 20.24 -32.43
N LYS A 497 4.28 20.63 -32.53
CA LYS A 497 3.62 20.90 -33.82
C LYS A 497 3.79 22.35 -34.35
N SER A 498 4.33 23.28 -33.58
CA SER A 498 4.45 24.71 -34.01
C SER A 498 5.80 25.20 -34.48
N THR A 499 6.85 24.35 -34.53
CA THR A 499 8.19 24.76 -34.93
C THR A 499 8.71 24.15 -36.24
N SER A 500 7.84 23.50 -37.05
CA SER A 500 8.25 22.94 -38.36
C SER A 500 7.58 23.61 -39.57
N GLY A 501 7.24 24.87 -39.46
CA GLY A 501 6.59 25.60 -40.57
C GLY A 501 7.00 27.05 -40.71
N GLU A 502 8.28 27.35 -40.92
CA GLU A 502 8.73 28.60 -41.56
C GLU A 502 10.27 28.54 -41.75
N ASP A 503 10.72 28.07 -42.91
CA ASP A 503 11.81 28.69 -43.66
C ASP A 503 12.08 27.92 -44.98
N SER A 504 11.41 28.34 -46.02
CA SER A 504 11.90 28.14 -47.39
C SER A 504 11.25 29.14 -48.32
N SER A 505 11.78 30.39 -48.29
CA SER A 505 11.79 31.26 -49.47
C SER A 505 12.79 32.40 -49.18
N VAL A 506 13.86 32.41 -49.90
CA VAL A 506 14.56 33.53 -50.58
C VAL A 506 16.02 33.19 -50.84
N SER A 507 16.31 33.14 -52.12
CA SER A 507 17.59 33.26 -52.87
C SER A 507 18.28 32.00 -53.26
#